data_66a63d17f466b3e14a909369e166404a
#
_entry.id   66a63d17f466b3e14a909369e166404a
#
_cell.length_a   1.000
_cell.length_b   1.000
_cell.length_c   1.000
_cell.angle_alpha   90.00
_cell.angle_beta   90.00
_cell.angle_gamma   90.00
#
_symmetry.space_group_name_H-M   'P 1'
#
loop_
_entity.id
_entity.type
_entity.pdbx_description
1 polymer ?
#
loop_
_entity_poly.entity_id
_entity_poly.type
_entity_poly.pdbx_seq_one_letter_code
_entity_poly.pdbx_strand_id
1 'polypeptide(L)'
;MRIPQTSLLGNKKLLPLLSTGGAIYLSRTGSIYLSGIGQVFNHQTLRDNIALFDEALLQEINALVAAQGRAVFKKNDRAALEHLAVKVDSYVLETDVHFPTDLNLLWDAGRKCVDLLESYRDTYDLAGWRKAKDWRRRLKSLERSTSKVVFGGGKEKEKRQRQAVTEYLKVARELSGKVRETILDLYEQNVQQDRLEYFQAMLDKQIDLVDRRLLQGQVIAAGEKIHSLFEPETEWINKGKKHPSVELGHRFVIATDQHELVQGYGVPVGGVDVEQSIPMIDRILGRYGEGQIASASFDKGFTRAADRELLDLFIPVVVMPKRGRKNEVEAQAERDRNFVGLRRQHSAVESDINSLEHHGLDRCLDVGLPAYLRYVGLGVLAYNLHGIGRELLARERAQAAA
;
A
#
# COMPACT_ATOMS: atom_id res chain seq x y z
N MET A 1 -24.80 -28.12 16.21
CA MET A 1 -23.92 -27.87 17.35
C MET A 1 -23.49 -26.39 17.27
N ARG A 2 -24.03 -25.51 18.11
CA ARG A 2 -23.68 -24.07 18.11
C ARG A 2 -22.35 -23.90 18.80
N ILE A 3 -21.34 -23.40 18.08
CA ILE A 3 -20.05 -23.02 18.66
C ILE A 3 -20.23 -21.65 19.35
N PRO A 4 -19.81 -21.45 20.60
CA PRO A 4 -19.98 -20.19 21.30
C PRO A 4 -19.18 -19.05 20.62
N GLN A 5 -19.86 -17.94 20.36
CA GLN A 5 -19.33 -16.75 19.64
C GLN A 5 -18.26 -15.94 20.42
N THR A 6 -17.93 -16.29 21.65
CA THR A 6 -17.19 -15.37 22.52
C THR A 6 -15.71 -15.64 22.73
N SER A 7 -15.08 -16.64 22.08
CA SER A 7 -13.67 -16.99 22.36
C SER A 7 -12.68 -16.86 21.19
N LEU A 8 -13.08 -16.28 20.05
CA LEU A 8 -12.26 -16.29 18.81
C LEU A 8 -11.75 -14.91 18.36
N LEU A 9 -12.01 -13.86 19.13
CA LEU A 9 -11.65 -12.50 18.73
C LEU A 9 -10.46 -11.96 19.53
N GLY A 10 -9.26 -12.35 19.11
CA GLY A 10 -8.07 -11.52 19.32
C GLY A 10 -7.85 -10.68 18.05
N ASN A 11 -8.19 -9.40 18.12
CA ASN A 11 -7.86 -8.27 17.25
C ASN A 11 -7.18 -8.59 15.88
N LYS A 12 -7.90 -9.12 14.89
CA LYS A 12 -7.58 -9.01 13.48
C LYS A 12 -8.88 -8.77 12.73
N LYS A 13 -8.96 -7.65 11.99
CA LYS A 13 -10.06 -7.33 11.10
C LYS A 13 -10.30 -8.48 10.12
N LEU A 14 -11.47 -9.06 10.15
CA LEU A 14 -11.93 -10.07 9.19
C LEU A 14 -12.34 -9.36 7.92
N LEU A 15 -11.79 -9.77 6.78
CA LEU A 15 -12.30 -9.41 5.45
C LEU A 15 -13.71 -9.98 5.30
N PRO A 16 -14.74 -9.16 5.04
CA PRO A 16 -16.07 -9.65 4.71
C PRO A 16 -16.04 -10.18 3.27
N LEU A 17 -15.95 -11.48 3.10
CA LEU A 17 -16.13 -12.14 1.82
C LEU A 17 -17.56 -12.71 1.74
N LEU A 18 -18.32 -12.16 0.79
CA LEU A 18 -19.56 -12.64 0.18
C LEU A 18 -20.87 -12.51 0.96
N SER A 19 -21.83 -11.93 0.29
CA SER A 19 -23.21 -11.63 0.70
C SER A 19 -24.13 -12.85 0.93
N THR A 20 -23.61 -14.06 1.03
CA THR A 20 -24.38 -15.29 1.26
C THR A 20 -24.25 -15.84 2.67
N GLY A 21 -23.96 -15.00 3.66
CA GLY A 21 -23.91 -15.43 5.07
C GLY A 21 -22.74 -16.36 5.44
N GLY A 22 -21.79 -16.56 4.56
CA GLY A 22 -20.56 -17.31 4.83
C GLY A 22 -19.54 -16.42 5.54
N ALA A 23 -19.03 -16.85 6.69
CA ALA A 23 -17.94 -16.16 7.39
C ALA A 23 -16.63 -16.95 7.28
N ILE A 24 -15.52 -16.23 7.14
CA ILE A 24 -14.18 -16.83 7.20
C ILE A 24 -13.71 -16.76 8.64
N TYR A 25 -13.35 -17.87 9.21
CA TYR A 25 -12.80 -17.96 10.58
C TYR A 25 -11.36 -18.47 10.53
N LEU A 26 -10.47 -17.78 11.23
CA LEU A 26 -9.12 -18.25 11.48
C LEU A 26 -9.07 -18.96 12.85
N SER A 27 -8.71 -20.24 12.85
CA SER A 27 -8.52 -20.98 14.10
C SER A 27 -7.19 -20.61 14.77
N ARG A 28 -7.09 -20.87 16.08
CA ARG A 28 -5.82 -20.76 16.82
C ARG A 28 -4.72 -21.69 16.30
N THR A 29 -5.09 -22.74 15.59
CA THR A 29 -4.19 -23.73 14.98
C THR A 29 -3.76 -23.36 13.55
N GLY A 30 -4.13 -22.15 13.07
CA GLY A 30 -3.76 -21.67 11.73
C GLY A 30 -4.60 -22.27 10.60
N SER A 31 -5.77 -22.84 10.88
CA SER A 31 -6.68 -23.33 9.83
C SER A 31 -7.75 -22.28 9.52
N ILE A 32 -8.12 -22.15 8.25
CA ILE A 32 -9.15 -21.25 7.76
C ILE A 32 -10.43 -22.06 7.48
N TYR A 33 -11.54 -21.58 8.02
CA TYR A 33 -12.87 -22.18 7.83
C TYR A 33 -13.72 -21.25 6.96
N LEU A 34 -14.34 -21.81 5.90
CA LEU A 34 -15.38 -21.16 5.13
C LEU A 34 -16.72 -21.71 5.59
N SER A 35 -17.50 -20.92 6.30
CA SER A 35 -18.75 -21.39 6.93
C SER A 35 -19.84 -21.81 5.95
N GLY A 36 -19.77 -21.36 4.70
CA GLY A 36 -20.78 -21.70 3.67
C GLY A 36 -20.63 -23.09 3.03
N ILE A 37 -19.41 -23.66 3.04
CA ILE A 37 -19.11 -24.93 2.36
C ILE A 37 -18.56 -26.01 3.29
N GLY A 38 -18.42 -25.73 4.58
CA GLY A 38 -17.93 -26.69 5.58
C GLY A 38 -16.48 -27.17 5.37
N GLN A 39 -15.73 -26.56 4.45
CA GLN A 39 -14.35 -26.95 4.16
C GLN A 39 -13.35 -26.23 5.08
N VAL A 40 -12.33 -26.96 5.49
CA VAL A 40 -11.23 -26.48 6.32
C VAL A 40 -9.99 -26.45 5.44
N PHE A 41 -9.35 -25.27 5.35
CA PHE A 41 -8.11 -25.10 4.63
C PHE A 41 -6.96 -24.90 5.61
N ASN A 42 -5.83 -25.57 5.35
CA ASN A 42 -4.60 -25.29 6.06
C ASN A 42 -4.10 -23.89 5.67
N HIS A 43 -3.76 -23.06 6.66
CA HIS A 43 -3.28 -21.70 6.43
C HIS A 43 -2.02 -21.67 5.55
N GLN A 44 -1.07 -22.61 5.75
CA GLN A 44 0.16 -22.65 4.97
C GLN A 44 -0.14 -23.01 3.50
N THR A 45 -0.96 -24.03 3.26
CA THR A 45 -1.37 -24.40 1.89
C THR A 45 -2.04 -23.22 1.17
N LEU A 46 -2.89 -22.46 1.87
CA LEU A 46 -3.52 -21.28 1.27
C LEU A 46 -2.49 -20.21 0.93
N ARG A 47 -1.55 -19.94 1.82
CA ARG A 47 -0.46 -18.97 1.55
C ARG A 47 0.40 -19.41 0.37
N ASP A 48 0.76 -20.67 0.31
CA ASP A 48 1.59 -21.22 -0.77
C ASP A 48 0.87 -21.08 -2.12
N ASN A 49 -0.43 -21.40 -2.17
CA ASN A 49 -1.23 -21.22 -3.38
C ASN A 49 -1.41 -19.75 -3.77
N ILE A 50 -1.67 -18.86 -2.81
CA ILE A 50 -1.76 -17.42 -3.07
C ILE A 50 -0.42 -16.87 -3.59
N ALA A 51 0.71 -17.41 -3.11
CA ALA A 51 2.03 -16.99 -3.55
C ALA A 51 2.34 -17.30 -5.02
N LEU A 52 1.57 -18.20 -5.66
CA LEU A 52 1.67 -18.50 -7.09
C LEU A 52 1.13 -17.39 -7.99
N PHE A 53 0.27 -16.53 -7.47
CA PHE A 53 -0.23 -15.38 -8.24
C PHE A 53 0.83 -14.27 -8.27
N ASP A 54 1.25 -13.89 -9.44
CA ASP A 54 2.02 -12.68 -9.67
C ASP A 54 1.12 -11.53 -10.16
N GLU A 55 1.68 -10.32 -10.27
CA GLU A 55 0.95 -9.15 -10.71
C GLU A 55 0.39 -9.32 -12.13
N ALA A 56 1.17 -9.88 -13.06
CA ALA A 56 0.79 -10.03 -14.46
C ALA A 56 -0.44 -10.96 -14.59
N LEU A 57 -0.40 -12.10 -13.93
CA LEU A 57 -1.53 -13.05 -13.92
C LEU A 57 -2.78 -12.42 -13.29
N LEU A 58 -2.64 -11.66 -12.21
CA LEU A 58 -3.78 -10.98 -11.57
C LEU A 58 -4.35 -9.86 -12.45
N GLN A 59 -3.51 -9.16 -13.22
CA GLN A 59 -3.95 -8.19 -14.23
C GLN A 59 -4.79 -8.90 -15.32
N GLU A 60 -4.35 -10.05 -15.82
CA GLU A 60 -5.09 -10.83 -16.82
C GLU A 60 -6.42 -11.35 -16.28
N ILE A 61 -6.42 -11.93 -15.08
CA ILE A 61 -7.66 -12.43 -14.44
C ILE A 61 -8.65 -11.30 -14.22
N ASN A 62 -8.20 -10.14 -13.69
CA ASN A 62 -9.06 -8.98 -13.53
C ASN A 62 -9.61 -8.49 -14.86
N ALA A 63 -8.79 -8.50 -15.92
CA ALA A 63 -9.22 -8.14 -17.27
C ALA A 63 -10.40 -9.00 -17.76
N LEU A 64 -10.33 -10.31 -17.56
CA LEU A 64 -11.40 -11.24 -17.90
C LEU A 64 -12.65 -11.00 -17.06
N VAL A 65 -12.50 -10.83 -15.74
CA VAL A 65 -13.63 -10.58 -14.82
C VAL A 65 -14.32 -9.27 -15.15
N ALA A 66 -13.57 -8.19 -15.40
CA ALA A 66 -14.13 -6.90 -15.77
C ALA A 66 -14.90 -6.97 -17.11
N ALA A 67 -14.36 -7.69 -18.09
CA ALA A 67 -15.04 -7.88 -19.38
C ALA A 67 -16.36 -8.67 -19.23
N GLN A 68 -16.37 -9.74 -18.45
CA GLN A 68 -17.57 -10.51 -18.16
C GLN A 68 -18.57 -9.69 -17.34
N GLY A 69 -18.09 -8.93 -16.34
CA GLY A 69 -18.92 -8.01 -15.56
C GLY A 69 -19.65 -6.99 -16.45
N ARG A 70 -18.92 -6.37 -17.38
CA ARG A 70 -19.52 -5.46 -18.37
C ARG A 70 -20.65 -6.14 -19.16
N ALA A 71 -20.46 -7.38 -19.59
CA ALA A 71 -21.50 -8.13 -20.30
C ALA A 71 -22.74 -8.42 -19.43
N VAL A 72 -22.51 -8.61 -18.12
CA VAL A 72 -23.62 -8.75 -17.16
C VAL A 72 -24.38 -7.43 -17.06
N PHE A 73 -23.75 -6.31 -16.80
CA PHE A 73 -24.39 -5.00 -16.64
C PHE A 73 -25.11 -4.52 -17.91
N LYS A 74 -24.55 -4.73 -19.10
CA LYS A 74 -25.18 -4.35 -20.40
C LYS A 74 -26.55 -4.97 -20.65
N LYS A 75 -26.85 -6.13 -20.10
CA LYS A 75 -28.16 -6.79 -20.30
C LYS A 75 -29.34 -6.01 -19.72
N ASN A 76 -29.09 -5.12 -18.75
CA ASN A 76 -30.14 -4.32 -18.11
C ASN A 76 -30.36 -2.95 -18.75
N ASP A 77 -29.37 -2.43 -19.45
CA ASP A 77 -29.37 -1.06 -19.92
C ASP A 77 -29.28 -1.03 -21.46
N ARG A 78 -30.44 -1.32 -22.11
CA ARG A 78 -30.54 -1.31 -23.59
C ARG A 78 -30.32 0.07 -24.22
N ALA A 79 -30.37 1.15 -23.44
CA ALA A 79 -30.28 2.53 -23.91
C ALA A 79 -29.00 3.24 -23.54
N ALA A 80 -28.31 2.78 -22.49
CA ALA A 80 -27.13 3.45 -21.97
C ALA A 80 -25.84 2.70 -22.33
N LEU A 81 -25.07 3.33 -23.19
CA LEU A 81 -23.64 3.16 -23.37
C LEU A 81 -23.19 1.79 -23.90
N GLU A 82 -23.29 1.62 -25.20
CA GLU A 82 -22.49 0.62 -25.93
C GLU A 82 -21.00 0.73 -25.60
N HIS A 83 -20.54 1.92 -25.22
CA HIS A 83 -19.15 2.29 -25.00
C HIS A 83 -18.85 2.59 -23.51
N LEU A 84 -17.59 2.48 -23.11
CA LEU A 84 -17.11 2.74 -21.76
C LEU A 84 -17.00 4.25 -21.50
N ALA A 85 -17.46 4.67 -20.34
CA ALA A 85 -17.13 5.95 -19.73
C ALA A 85 -16.11 5.71 -18.60
N VAL A 86 -14.83 5.93 -18.88
CA VAL A 86 -13.73 5.61 -17.98
C VAL A 86 -13.42 6.81 -17.07
N LYS A 87 -13.25 6.55 -15.79
CA LYS A 87 -12.79 7.52 -14.77
C LYS A 87 -11.45 7.01 -14.24
N VAL A 88 -10.41 7.84 -14.29
CA VAL A 88 -9.06 7.48 -13.82
C VAL A 88 -8.67 8.39 -12.67
N ASP A 89 -8.33 7.80 -11.55
CA ASP A 89 -7.88 8.52 -10.36
C ASP A 89 -6.84 7.70 -9.58
N SER A 90 -6.26 8.30 -8.55
CA SER A 90 -5.28 7.64 -7.69
C SER A 90 -5.48 8.01 -6.22
N TYR A 91 -5.20 7.06 -5.37
CA TYR A 91 -5.07 7.30 -3.94
C TYR A 91 -3.84 6.57 -3.39
N VAL A 92 -3.53 6.77 -2.12
CA VAL A 92 -2.43 6.04 -1.48
C VAL A 92 -3.01 4.83 -0.77
N LEU A 93 -2.60 3.64 -1.20
CA LEU A 93 -2.79 2.44 -0.42
C LEU A 93 -1.62 2.35 0.57
N GLU A 94 -1.92 2.45 1.87
CA GLU A 94 -0.88 2.47 2.89
C GLU A 94 -0.18 1.12 3.05
N THR A 95 1.13 1.15 3.34
CA THR A 95 1.87 0.01 3.88
C THR A 95 1.69 -0.07 5.39
N ASP A 96 1.82 -1.27 5.98
CA ASP A 96 1.70 -1.45 7.44
C ASP A 96 3.00 -1.07 8.16
N VAL A 97 3.30 0.21 8.13
CA VAL A 97 4.48 0.79 8.77
C VAL A 97 4.07 1.85 9.81
N HIS A 98 4.85 1.96 10.88
CA HIS A 98 4.67 3.09 11.79
C HIS A 98 5.27 4.36 11.23
N PHE A 99 4.79 5.52 11.69
CA PHE A 99 5.35 6.81 11.27
C PHE A 99 6.84 6.90 11.59
N PRO A 100 7.73 7.10 10.61
CA PRO A 100 9.18 7.07 10.81
C PRO A 100 9.67 8.33 11.52
N THR A 101 10.42 8.12 12.59
CA THR A 101 11.30 9.13 13.17
C THR A 101 12.72 8.58 13.23
N ASP A 102 13.72 9.44 13.15
CA ASP A 102 15.11 8.97 13.20
C ASP A 102 15.40 8.10 14.43
N LEU A 103 14.77 8.43 15.58
CA LEU A 103 14.98 7.72 16.84
C LEU A 103 14.29 6.34 16.86
N ASN A 104 13.08 6.22 16.29
CA ASN A 104 12.43 4.92 16.24
C ASN A 104 13.01 4.00 15.18
N LEU A 105 13.48 4.54 14.03
CA LEU A 105 14.20 3.75 13.03
C LEU A 105 15.56 3.24 13.56
N LEU A 106 16.27 4.06 14.34
CA LEU A 106 17.49 3.61 15.04
C LEU A 106 17.19 2.47 16.02
N TRP A 107 16.10 2.59 16.78
CA TRP A 107 15.61 1.51 17.64
C TRP A 107 15.28 0.24 16.85
N ASP A 108 14.55 0.36 15.75
CA ASP A 108 14.14 -0.78 14.95
C ASP A 108 15.33 -1.53 14.35
N ALA A 109 16.32 -0.82 13.83
CA ALA A 109 17.54 -1.44 13.31
C ALA A 109 18.29 -2.20 14.43
N GLY A 110 18.54 -1.55 15.55
CA GLY A 110 19.24 -2.15 16.68
C GLY A 110 18.48 -3.33 17.28
N ARG A 111 17.16 -3.19 17.47
CA ARG A 111 16.29 -4.29 17.95
C ARG A 111 16.36 -5.49 17.02
N LYS A 112 16.32 -5.28 15.72
CA LYS A 112 16.28 -6.38 14.75
C LYS A 112 17.61 -7.11 14.66
N CYS A 113 18.75 -6.41 14.77
CA CYS A 113 20.05 -7.06 14.94
C CYS A 113 20.07 -7.97 16.16
N VAL A 114 19.59 -7.48 17.32
CA VAL A 114 19.52 -8.26 18.54
C VAL A 114 18.60 -9.48 18.41
N ASP A 115 17.42 -9.32 17.81
CA ASP A 115 16.45 -10.41 17.61
C ASP A 115 17.02 -11.52 16.71
N LEU A 116 17.73 -11.16 15.65
CA LEU A 116 18.40 -12.12 14.76
C LEU A 116 19.52 -12.87 15.48
N LEU A 117 20.37 -12.16 16.23
CA LEU A 117 21.46 -12.77 16.99
C LEU A 117 20.95 -13.65 18.13
N GLU A 118 19.82 -13.28 18.76
CA GLU A 118 19.15 -14.16 19.75
C GLU A 118 18.65 -15.46 19.08
N SER A 119 18.14 -15.39 17.84
CA SER A 119 17.71 -16.59 17.12
C SER A 119 18.86 -17.46 16.63
N TYR A 120 20.00 -16.87 16.34
CA TYR A 120 21.19 -17.61 15.87
C TYR A 120 21.99 -18.26 17.00
N ARG A 121 21.89 -17.73 18.22
CA ARG A 121 22.64 -18.21 19.39
C ARG A 121 22.48 -19.70 19.64
N ASP A 122 21.27 -20.24 19.41
CA ASP A 122 20.98 -21.64 19.69
C ASP A 122 21.53 -22.59 18.57
N THR A 123 21.86 -22.03 17.41
CA THR A 123 22.40 -22.75 16.25
C THR A 123 23.93 -22.61 16.15
N TYR A 124 24.45 -21.43 16.49
CA TYR A 124 25.86 -21.09 16.42
C TYR A 124 26.39 -20.69 17.79
N ASP A 125 27.62 -21.04 18.10
CA ASP A 125 28.25 -20.65 19.36
C ASP A 125 28.67 -19.18 19.32
N LEU A 126 27.70 -18.30 19.59
CA LEU A 126 27.89 -16.86 19.56
C LEU A 126 28.32 -16.32 20.93
N ALA A 127 29.59 -15.98 21.04
CA ALA A 127 30.13 -15.38 22.25
C ALA A 127 29.45 -14.02 22.57
N GLY A 128 29.14 -13.80 23.85
CA GLY A 128 28.70 -12.50 24.34
C GLY A 128 27.23 -12.14 24.09
N TRP A 129 26.39 -13.00 23.51
CA TRP A 129 24.96 -12.76 23.28
C TRP A 129 24.04 -13.38 24.30
N ARG A 130 24.58 -13.94 25.38
CA ARG A 130 23.79 -14.55 26.48
C ARG A 130 22.75 -13.59 27.10
N LYS A 131 23.01 -12.28 27.08
CA LYS A 131 22.13 -11.24 27.60
C LYS A 131 21.57 -10.34 26.48
N ALA A 132 21.21 -10.89 25.34
CA ALA A 132 20.66 -10.15 24.21
C ALA A 132 19.44 -9.28 24.59
N LYS A 133 18.58 -9.78 25.49
CA LYS A 133 17.40 -9.05 26.01
C LYS A 133 17.76 -7.74 26.72
N ASP A 134 18.95 -7.64 27.34
CA ASP A 134 19.38 -6.43 28.04
C ASP A 134 19.73 -5.31 27.06
N TRP A 135 20.34 -5.64 25.89
CA TRP A 135 20.55 -4.70 24.81
C TRP A 135 19.23 -4.10 24.32
N ARG A 136 18.26 -4.93 24.05
CA ARG A 136 16.93 -4.51 23.60
C ARG A 136 16.24 -3.61 24.62
N ARG A 137 16.29 -3.96 25.91
CA ARG A 137 15.73 -3.15 27.00
C ARG A 137 16.42 -1.80 27.13
N ARG A 138 17.76 -1.77 27.09
CA ARG A 138 18.57 -0.56 27.20
C ARG A 138 18.29 0.40 26.04
N LEU A 139 18.32 -0.11 24.81
CA LEU A 139 18.01 0.70 23.62
C LEU A 139 16.59 1.27 23.66
N LYS A 140 15.58 0.48 24.04
CA LYS A 140 14.19 0.95 24.11
C LYS A 140 13.99 2.01 25.19
N SER A 141 14.67 1.89 26.31
CA SER A 141 14.66 2.91 27.36
C SER A 141 15.24 4.23 26.87
N LEU A 142 16.38 4.18 26.17
CA LEU A 142 17.03 5.37 25.61
C LEU A 142 16.20 5.99 24.47
N GLU A 143 15.64 5.19 23.58
CA GLU A 143 14.74 5.71 22.53
C GLU A 143 13.58 6.49 23.16
N ARG A 144 12.88 5.93 24.16
CA ARG A 144 11.74 6.58 24.82
C ARG A 144 12.15 7.87 25.56
N SER A 145 13.26 7.85 26.30
CA SER A 145 13.72 9.02 27.04
C SER A 145 14.20 10.12 26.11
N THR A 146 14.94 9.77 25.05
CA THR A 146 15.44 10.72 24.05
C THR A 146 14.28 11.35 23.25
N SER A 147 13.30 10.54 22.81
CA SER A 147 12.11 11.02 22.12
C SER A 147 11.32 12.03 22.95
N LYS A 148 11.15 11.79 24.27
CA LYS A 148 10.49 12.75 25.16
C LYS A 148 11.22 14.10 25.21
N VAL A 149 12.54 14.12 25.14
CA VAL A 149 13.33 15.35 25.16
C VAL A 149 13.31 16.03 23.80
N VAL A 150 13.48 15.28 22.72
CA VAL A 150 13.54 15.82 21.33
C VAL A 150 12.19 16.44 20.94
N PHE A 151 11.08 15.75 21.20
CA PHE A 151 9.74 16.22 20.84
C PHE A 151 9.07 17.05 21.94
N GLY A 152 9.65 17.11 23.14
CA GLY A 152 9.17 17.91 24.26
C GLY A 152 9.62 19.38 24.20
N GLY A 153 9.19 20.14 25.19
CA GLY A 153 9.55 21.55 25.41
C GLY A 153 10.31 21.75 26.72
N GLY A 154 10.42 23.03 27.14
CA GLY A 154 10.94 23.45 28.45
C GLY A 154 12.33 24.07 28.41
N LYS A 155 12.78 24.53 29.61
CA LYS A 155 14.09 25.22 29.77
C LYS A 155 15.27 24.33 29.37
N GLU A 156 16.31 24.93 28.82
CA GLU A 156 17.52 24.23 28.37
C GLU A 156 17.31 23.05 27.43
N LYS A 157 16.29 23.13 26.57
CA LYS A 157 15.91 22.03 25.66
C LYS A 157 17.10 21.53 24.84
N GLU A 158 17.87 22.41 24.23
CA GLU A 158 19.01 22.06 23.37
C GLU A 158 20.08 21.26 24.10
N LYS A 159 20.45 21.71 25.31
CA LYS A 159 21.41 21.00 26.14
C LYS A 159 20.98 19.61 26.53
N ARG A 160 19.71 19.46 26.95
CA ARG A 160 19.12 18.17 27.31
C ARG A 160 19.01 17.26 26.10
N GLN A 161 18.63 17.81 24.94
CA GLN A 161 18.54 17.07 23.68
C GLN A 161 19.92 16.54 23.28
N ARG A 162 20.93 17.40 23.27
CA ARG A 162 22.31 16.99 22.94
C ARG A 162 22.80 15.88 23.87
N GLN A 163 22.57 15.98 25.17
CA GLN A 163 22.97 14.97 26.14
C GLN A 163 22.24 13.62 25.90
N ALA A 164 20.91 13.64 25.75
CA ALA A 164 20.12 12.44 25.55
C ALA A 164 20.46 11.74 24.21
N VAL A 165 20.62 12.51 23.12
CA VAL A 165 21.01 11.95 21.81
C VAL A 165 22.42 11.37 21.86
N THR A 166 23.38 12.05 22.50
CA THR A 166 24.74 11.54 22.63
C THR A 166 24.78 10.21 23.38
N GLU A 167 24.03 10.07 24.47
CA GLU A 167 23.97 8.80 25.23
C GLU A 167 23.30 7.69 24.42
N TYR A 168 22.24 8.00 23.68
CA TYR A 168 21.59 7.01 22.84
C TYR A 168 22.51 6.53 21.70
N LEU A 169 23.18 7.46 21.01
CA LEU A 169 24.15 7.13 19.95
C LEU A 169 25.37 6.36 20.48
N LYS A 170 25.84 6.64 21.70
CA LYS A 170 26.91 5.89 22.33
C LYS A 170 26.54 4.40 22.45
N VAL A 171 25.36 4.11 22.97
CA VAL A 171 24.91 2.72 23.14
C VAL A 171 24.62 2.05 21.79
N ALA A 172 24.07 2.79 20.83
CA ALA A 172 23.86 2.29 19.48
C ALA A 172 25.19 1.93 18.76
N ARG A 173 26.23 2.75 18.92
CA ARG A 173 27.57 2.45 18.38
C ARG A 173 28.25 1.27 19.06
N GLU A 174 28.10 1.13 20.40
CA GLU A 174 28.55 -0.05 21.14
C GLU A 174 27.90 -1.33 20.59
N LEU A 175 26.59 -1.28 20.38
CA LEU A 175 25.86 -2.40 19.77
C LEU A 175 26.32 -2.70 18.36
N SER A 176 26.42 -1.65 17.50
CA SER A 176 26.86 -1.79 16.11
C SER A 176 28.23 -2.45 16.00
N GLY A 177 29.20 -2.00 16.81
CA GLY A 177 30.54 -2.62 16.87
C GLY A 177 30.46 -4.10 17.20
N LYS A 178 29.72 -4.45 18.24
CA LYS A 178 29.54 -5.85 18.65
C LYS A 178 28.84 -6.71 17.61
N VAL A 179 27.82 -6.19 16.92
CA VAL A 179 27.16 -6.92 15.83
C VAL A 179 28.13 -7.18 14.69
N ARG A 180 28.96 -6.18 14.34
CA ARG A 180 29.98 -6.31 13.29
C ARG A 180 31.03 -7.37 13.60
N GLU A 181 31.53 -7.39 14.83
CA GLU A 181 32.45 -8.44 15.31
C GLU A 181 31.80 -9.82 15.16
N THR A 182 30.54 -9.97 15.58
CA THR A 182 29.81 -11.24 15.47
C THR A 182 29.58 -11.68 14.02
N ILE A 183 29.36 -10.72 13.10
CA ILE A 183 29.26 -11.04 11.66
C ILE A 183 30.60 -11.60 11.17
N LEU A 184 31.74 -11.06 11.58
CA LEU A 184 33.07 -11.59 11.24
C LEU A 184 33.26 -13.00 11.79
N ASP A 185 32.90 -13.27 13.04
CA ASP A 185 32.95 -14.60 13.66
C ASP A 185 32.08 -15.61 12.90
N LEU A 186 30.91 -15.19 12.40
CA LEU A 186 30.04 -16.03 11.57
C LEU A 186 30.67 -16.34 10.21
N TYR A 187 31.32 -15.40 9.58
CA TYR A 187 32.05 -15.63 8.33
C TYR A 187 33.21 -16.63 8.50
N GLU A 188 33.95 -16.56 9.60
CA GLU A 188 34.98 -17.56 9.93
C GLU A 188 34.41 -18.98 10.08
N GLN A 189 33.12 -19.08 10.50
CA GLN A 189 32.38 -20.32 10.57
C GLN A 189 31.72 -20.72 9.21
N ASN A 190 32.00 -20.02 8.12
CA ASN A 190 31.36 -20.17 6.79
C ASN A 190 29.83 -19.96 6.83
N VAL A 191 29.34 -19.10 7.69
CA VAL A 191 27.92 -18.77 7.82
C VAL A 191 27.69 -17.36 7.28
N GLN A 192 27.00 -17.27 6.15
CA GLN A 192 26.56 -15.99 5.58
C GLN A 192 25.20 -15.60 6.13
N GLN A 193 25.04 -14.32 6.50
CA GLN A 193 23.83 -13.82 7.16
C GLN A 193 23.36 -12.50 6.54
N ASP A 194 22.92 -12.54 5.27
CA ASP A 194 22.51 -11.37 4.49
C ASP A 194 21.52 -10.47 5.24
N ARG A 195 20.59 -11.08 5.97
CA ARG A 195 19.59 -10.34 6.73
C ARG A 195 20.18 -9.60 7.94
N LEU A 196 21.15 -10.18 8.61
CA LEU A 196 21.85 -9.53 9.72
C LEU A 196 22.71 -8.38 9.20
N GLU A 197 23.40 -8.59 8.10
CA GLU A 197 24.22 -7.56 7.43
C GLU A 197 23.37 -6.38 6.96
N TYR A 198 22.20 -6.64 6.37
CA TYR A 198 21.27 -5.58 6.01
C TYR A 198 20.89 -4.71 7.22
N PHE A 199 20.45 -5.32 8.34
CA PHE A 199 20.06 -4.56 9.52
C PHE A 199 21.26 -3.90 10.23
N GLN A 200 22.46 -4.48 10.13
CA GLN A 200 23.69 -3.85 10.59
C GLN A 200 24.00 -2.59 9.76
N ALA A 201 23.92 -2.66 8.45
CA ALA A 201 24.11 -1.51 7.57
C ALA A 201 23.07 -0.40 7.85
N MET A 202 21.81 -0.80 8.08
CA MET A 202 20.74 0.13 8.46
C MET A 202 20.97 0.76 9.84
N LEU A 203 21.51 0.01 10.80
CA LEU A 203 21.87 0.54 12.12
C LEU A 203 22.96 1.62 12.00
N ASP A 204 24.01 1.36 11.23
CA ASP A 204 25.09 2.32 10.99
C ASP A 204 24.57 3.57 10.28
N LYS A 205 23.72 3.39 9.26
CA LYS A 205 23.10 4.51 8.54
C LYS A 205 22.22 5.36 9.47
N GLN A 206 21.42 4.75 10.34
CA GLN A 206 20.59 5.51 11.28
C GLN A 206 21.41 6.20 12.36
N ILE A 207 22.51 5.63 12.81
CA ILE A 207 23.47 6.29 13.70
C ILE A 207 24.00 7.58 13.04
N ASP A 208 24.43 7.52 11.78
CA ASP A 208 24.91 8.68 11.03
C ASP A 208 23.81 9.74 10.86
N LEU A 209 22.61 9.35 10.41
CA LEU A 209 21.50 10.28 10.19
C LEU A 209 21.07 10.99 11.47
N VAL A 210 20.98 10.27 12.59
CA VAL A 210 20.67 10.86 13.92
C VAL A 210 21.74 11.83 14.36
N ASP A 211 23.02 11.48 14.20
CA ASP A 211 24.15 12.34 14.56
C ASP A 211 24.14 13.64 13.75
N ARG A 212 24.13 13.52 12.41
CA ARG A 212 24.12 14.66 11.48
C ARG A 212 22.93 15.60 11.73
N ARG A 213 21.74 15.03 11.90
CA ARG A 213 20.52 15.83 12.06
C ARG A 213 20.37 16.43 13.46
N LEU A 214 20.52 15.63 14.53
CA LEU A 214 20.15 16.06 15.88
C LEU A 214 21.34 16.65 16.69
N LEU A 215 22.59 16.32 16.35
CA LEU A 215 23.77 16.88 17.01
C LEU A 215 24.46 17.95 16.17
N GLN A 216 24.51 17.77 14.83
CA GLN A 216 25.20 18.70 13.93
C GLN A 216 24.23 19.70 13.26
N GLY A 217 22.93 19.52 13.40
CA GLY A 217 21.90 20.40 12.81
C GLY A 217 21.83 20.36 11.27
N GLN A 218 22.34 19.29 10.65
CA GLN A 218 22.32 19.16 9.18
C GLN A 218 20.93 18.86 8.64
N VAL A 219 20.62 19.41 7.47
CA VAL A 219 19.42 19.04 6.70
C VAL A 219 19.74 17.81 5.89
N ILE A 220 19.01 16.72 6.14
CA ILE A 220 19.20 15.46 5.42
C ILE A 220 18.43 15.50 4.09
N ALA A 221 19.12 15.18 2.99
CA ALA A 221 18.51 15.13 1.67
C ALA A 221 17.39 14.04 1.61
N ALA A 222 16.36 14.28 0.79
CA ALA A 222 15.24 13.36 0.71
C ALA A 222 15.65 11.93 0.30
N GLY A 223 16.58 11.79 -0.65
CA GLY A 223 17.07 10.49 -1.11
C GLY A 223 17.94 9.72 -0.10
N GLU A 224 18.41 10.38 0.97
CA GLU A 224 19.12 9.69 2.05
C GLU A 224 18.19 9.14 3.12
N LYS A 225 16.95 9.65 3.21
CA LYS A 225 15.98 9.28 4.23
C LYS A 225 15.47 7.87 4.01
N ILE A 226 15.20 7.20 5.12
CA ILE A 226 14.54 5.89 5.15
C ILE A 226 13.16 6.08 5.78
N HIS A 227 12.14 5.51 5.17
CA HIS A 227 10.77 5.60 5.68
C HIS A 227 10.36 4.33 6.43
N SER A 228 10.91 3.18 6.04
CA SER A 228 10.77 1.92 6.78
C SER A 228 12.00 1.04 6.56
N LEU A 229 12.39 0.28 7.59
CA LEU A 229 13.46 -0.74 7.49
C LEU A 229 12.89 -2.09 7.07
N PHE A 230 11.58 -2.29 7.21
CA PHE A 230 10.90 -3.55 6.94
C PHE A 230 10.20 -3.53 5.58
N GLU A 231 9.82 -2.33 5.14
CA GLU A 231 9.21 -2.02 3.86
C GLU A 231 10.02 -0.88 3.19
N PRO A 232 11.22 -1.20 2.64
CA PRO A 232 12.14 -0.18 2.13
C PRO A 232 11.57 0.59 0.92
N GLU A 233 10.64 -0.01 0.20
CA GLU A 233 9.98 0.58 -0.98
C GLU A 233 8.87 1.59 -0.60
N THR A 234 8.50 1.68 0.70
CA THR A 234 7.45 2.60 1.17
C THR A 234 7.78 4.05 0.81
N GLU A 235 6.87 4.71 0.13
CA GLU A 235 6.99 6.10 -0.27
C GLU A 235 6.38 7.05 0.78
N TRP A 236 6.97 8.24 0.86
CA TRP A 236 6.46 9.36 1.64
C TRP A 236 5.65 10.29 0.74
N ILE A 237 4.33 10.16 0.75
CA ILE A 237 3.45 10.88 -0.17
C ILE A 237 2.77 12.04 0.56
N ASN A 238 3.08 13.26 0.13
CA ASN A 238 2.47 14.47 0.66
C ASN A 238 1.16 14.76 -0.07
N LYS A 239 0.04 14.73 0.65
CA LYS A 239 -1.31 14.98 0.10
C LYS A 239 -1.70 16.46 0.06
N GLY A 240 -0.90 17.36 0.63
CA GLY A 240 -1.25 18.78 0.71
C GLY A 240 -2.47 19.08 1.61
N LYS A 241 -2.97 18.09 2.34
CA LYS A 241 -4.07 18.22 3.31
C LYS A 241 -3.52 18.57 4.69
N LYS A 242 -4.36 19.18 5.56
CA LYS A 242 -3.94 19.49 6.94
C LYS A 242 -3.74 18.24 7.79
N HIS A 243 -4.58 17.23 7.64
CA HIS A 243 -4.53 15.96 8.38
C HIS A 243 -5.17 14.83 7.59
N PRO A 244 -4.49 13.68 7.40
CA PRO A 244 -3.04 13.56 7.49
C PRO A 244 -2.36 14.33 6.36
N SER A 245 -1.24 14.99 6.67
CA SER A 245 -0.45 15.71 5.65
C SER A 245 0.38 14.76 4.79
N VAL A 246 0.68 13.58 5.32
CA VAL A 246 1.53 12.56 4.71
C VAL A 246 0.89 11.19 4.88
N GLU A 247 0.93 10.40 3.83
CA GLU A 247 0.57 8.99 3.80
C GLU A 247 1.81 8.17 3.43
N LEU A 248 1.96 6.99 4.05
CA LEU A 248 3.08 6.08 3.87
C LEU A 248 2.60 4.83 3.14
N GLY A 249 2.98 4.68 1.90
CA GLY A 249 2.50 3.59 1.04
C GLY A 249 2.90 3.82 -0.40
N HIS A 250 2.10 3.32 -1.32
CA HIS A 250 2.30 3.54 -2.76
C HIS A 250 1.07 4.17 -3.39
N ARG A 251 1.28 4.93 -4.46
CA ARG A 251 0.17 5.37 -5.30
C ARG A 251 -0.50 4.15 -5.91
N PHE A 252 -1.80 4.08 -5.74
CA PHE A 252 -2.63 3.09 -6.38
C PHE A 252 -3.55 3.79 -7.36
N VAL A 253 -3.29 3.57 -8.66
CA VAL A 253 -4.04 4.15 -9.77
C VAL A 253 -5.11 3.18 -10.21
N ILE A 254 -6.33 3.67 -10.36
CA ILE A 254 -7.48 2.88 -10.82
C ILE A 254 -8.15 3.54 -12.01
N ALA A 255 -8.72 2.72 -12.88
CA ALA A 255 -9.64 3.14 -13.93
C ALA A 255 -10.95 2.39 -13.75
N THR A 256 -12.01 3.09 -13.39
CA THR A 256 -13.36 2.52 -13.24
C THR A 256 -14.26 2.92 -14.39
N ASP A 257 -15.27 2.10 -14.68
CA ASP A 257 -16.30 2.42 -15.67
C ASP A 257 -17.58 3.00 -15.03
N GLN A 258 -18.61 3.20 -15.84
CA GLN A 258 -19.92 3.69 -15.40
C GLN A 258 -20.69 2.72 -14.48
N HIS A 259 -20.23 1.49 -14.36
CA HIS A 259 -20.81 0.45 -13.50
C HIS A 259 -19.96 0.19 -12.26
N GLU A 260 -19.01 1.10 -11.96
CA GLU A 260 -18.08 1.00 -10.83
C GLU A 260 -17.11 -0.21 -10.92
N LEU A 261 -17.02 -0.89 -12.08
CA LEU A 261 -16.05 -1.95 -12.28
C LEU A 261 -14.66 -1.38 -12.51
N VAL A 262 -13.67 -1.91 -11.81
CA VAL A 262 -12.26 -1.57 -12.04
C VAL A 262 -11.80 -2.24 -13.34
N GLN A 263 -11.70 -1.43 -14.41
CA GLN A 263 -11.27 -1.86 -15.74
C GLN A 263 -9.76 -1.97 -15.86
N GLY A 264 -9.01 -1.22 -15.06
CA GLY A 264 -7.56 -1.26 -15.00
C GLY A 264 -7.07 -0.73 -13.66
N TYR A 265 -5.89 -1.20 -13.26
CA TYR A 265 -5.22 -0.69 -12.07
C TYR A 265 -3.71 -0.74 -12.23
N GLY A 266 -2.98 0.00 -11.38
CA GLY A 266 -1.53 -0.03 -11.35
C GLY A 266 -0.95 0.58 -10.08
N VAL A 267 0.25 0.16 -9.72
CA VAL A 267 1.03 0.70 -8.60
C VAL A 267 2.36 1.20 -9.15
N PRO A 268 2.45 2.47 -9.58
CA PRO A 268 3.69 3.05 -10.10
C PRO A 268 4.66 3.37 -8.95
N VAL A 269 5.44 2.38 -8.51
CA VAL A 269 6.44 2.57 -7.44
C VAL A 269 7.45 3.65 -7.83
N GLY A 270 7.57 4.70 -7.02
CA GLY A 270 8.40 5.87 -7.32
C GLY A 270 7.91 6.74 -8.49
N GLY A 271 6.81 6.37 -9.14
CA GLY A 271 6.23 7.08 -10.26
C GLY A 271 5.23 8.17 -9.86
N VAL A 272 4.76 8.92 -10.85
CA VAL A 272 3.79 10.00 -10.67
C VAL A 272 2.52 9.76 -11.51
N ASP A 273 1.40 10.32 -11.06
CA ASP A 273 0.09 10.12 -11.69
C ASP A 273 0.08 10.45 -13.18
N VAL A 274 0.79 11.51 -13.59
CA VAL A 274 0.83 11.98 -14.97
C VAL A 274 1.38 10.93 -15.94
N GLU A 275 2.24 10.04 -15.49
CA GLU A 275 2.83 8.98 -16.31
C GLU A 275 1.89 7.78 -16.49
N GLN A 276 0.77 7.75 -15.76
CA GLN A 276 -0.16 6.63 -15.76
C GLN A 276 -1.36 6.82 -16.70
N SER A 277 -1.58 8.03 -17.22
CA SER A 277 -2.72 8.33 -18.07
C SER A 277 -2.76 7.46 -19.33
N ILE A 278 -1.67 7.43 -20.11
CA ILE A 278 -1.59 6.65 -21.35
C ILE A 278 -1.55 5.13 -21.06
N PRO A 279 -0.65 4.60 -20.21
CA PRO A 279 -0.61 3.15 -19.95
C PRO A 279 -1.93 2.58 -19.44
N MET A 280 -2.71 3.34 -18.67
CA MET A 280 -4.00 2.91 -18.16
C MET A 280 -5.03 2.77 -19.28
N ILE A 281 -5.10 3.75 -20.18
CA ILE A 281 -6.02 3.73 -21.33
C ILE A 281 -5.60 2.66 -22.35
N ASP A 282 -4.31 2.52 -22.63
CA ASP A 282 -3.81 1.51 -23.56
C ASP A 282 -4.19 0.09 -23.15
N ARG A 283 -4.14 -0.22 -21.86
CA ARG A 283 -4.60 -1.53 -21.34
C ARG A 283 -6.08 -1.77 -21.64
N ILE A 284 -6.92 -0.74 -21.54
CA ILE A 284 -8.36 -0.84 -21.78
C ILE A 284 -8.63 -0.95 -23.27
N LEU A 285 -7.96 -0.13 -24.10
CA LEU A 285 -8.06 -0.20 -25.56
C LEU A 285 -7.55 -1.52 -26.11
N GLY A 286 -6.44 -2.05 -25.59
CA GLY A 286 -5.90 -3.35 -25.96
C GLY A 286 -6.87 -4.50 -25.70
N ARG A 287 -7.76 -4.36 -24.68
CA ARG A 287 -8.76 -5.36 -24.33
C ARG A 287 -10.04 -5.28 -25.18
N TYR A 288 -10.53 -4.07 -25.42
CA TYR A 288 -11.83 -3.85 -26.01
C TYR A 288 -11.78 -3.40 -27.48
N GLY A 289 -10.62 -2.91 -27.94
CA GLY A 289 -10.42 -2.32 -29.25
C GLY A 289 -10.69 -0.82 -29.27
N GLU A 290 -10.25 -0.19 -30.36
CA GLU A 290 -10.49 1.23 -30.62
C GLU A 290 -12.00 1.53 -30.75
N GLY A 291 -12.40 2.74 -30.39
CA GLY A 291 -13.78 3.19 -30.44
C GLY A 291 -14.68 2.62 -29.31
N GLN A 292 -14.17 1.77 -28.43
CA GLN A 292 -14.97 1.20 -27.33
C GLN A 292 -15.01 2.10 -26.07
N ILE A 293 -14.21 3.16 -26.03
CA ILE A 293 -14.24 4.17 -24.97
C ILE A 293 -14.93 5.42 -25.52
N ALA A 294 -16.10 5.78 -24.97
CA ALA A 294 -16.81 7.00 -25.34
C ALA A 294 -16.23 8.23 -24.67
N SER A 295 -15.77 8.09 -23.44
CA SER A 295 -15.16 9.18 -22.70
C SER A 295 -14.14 8.68 -21.68
N ALA A 296 -13.12 9.50 -21.43
CA ALA A 296 -12.16 9.30 -20.34
C ALA A 296 -12.03 10.59 -19.53
N SER A 297 -12.15 10.47 -18.22
CA SER A 297 -11.99 11.57 -17.28
C SER A 297 -10.91 11.30 -16.27
N PHE A 298 -10.12 12.32 -15.95
CA PHE A 298 -8.94 12.23 -15.10
C PHE A 298 -8.95 13.32 -14.03
N ASP A 299 -8.35 13.05 -12.87
CA ASP A 299 -8.04 14.11 -11.91
C ASP A 299 -6.91 15.00 -12.46
N LYS A 300 -6.81 16.20 -11.89
CA LYS A 300 -5.77 17.19 -12.26
C LYS A 300 -4.34 16.65 -12.15
N GLY A 301 -4.13 15.61 -11.34
CA GLY A 301 -2.86 14.91 -11.17
C GLY A 301 -2.29 14.35 -12.45
N PHE A 302 -3.15 13.93 -13.34
CA PHE A 302 -2.81 13.22 -14.57
C PHE A 302 -2.57 14.15 -15.77
N THR A 303 -2.77 15.47 -15.63
CA THR A 303 -2.81 16.37 -16.79
C THR A 303 -1.43 16.67 -17.33
N ARG A 304 -1.20 16.25 -18.59
CA ARG A 304 -0.10 16.66 -19.46
C ARG A 304 -0.65 16.92 -20.86
N ALA A 305 -0.28 18.06 -21.49
CA ALA A 305 -0.84 18.47 -22.77
C ALA A 305 -0.62 17.41 -23.88
N ALA A 306 0.59 16.86 -23.97
CA ALA A 306 0.91 15.82 -24.94
C ALA A 306 0.08 14.55 -24.78
N ASP A 307 -0.22 14.13 -23.52
CA ASP A 307 -1.05 12.96 -23.26
C ASP A 307 -2.50 13.21 -23.67
N ARG A 308 -3.00 14.42 -23.42
CA ARG A 308 -4.33 14.82 -23.86
C ARG A 308 -4.46 14.79 -25.38
N GLU A 309 -3.50 15.39 -26.09
CA GLU A 309 -3.49 15.38 -27.56
C GLU A 309 -3.47 13.96 -28.12
N LEU A 310 -2.70 13.07 -27.50
CA LEU A 310 -2.66 11.65 -27.88
C LEU A 310 -4.00 10.94 -27.60
N LEU A 311 -4.60 11.16 -26.45
CA LEU A 311 -5.88 10.53 -26.08
C LEU A 311 -7.04 11.05 -26.94
N ASP A 312 -7.04 12.32 -27.33
CA ASP A 312 -8.05 12.93 -28.22
C ASP A 312 -8.07 12.27 -29.63
N LEU A 313 -7.01 11.54 -30.03
CA LEU A 313 -6.99 10.77 -31.28
C LEU A 313 -7.86 9.50 -31.22
N PHE A 314 -8.01 8.90 -30.04
CA PHE A 314 -8.66 7.59 -29.88
C PHE A 314 -9.97 7.65 -29.07
N ILE A 315 -10.17 8.72 -28.30
CA ILE A 315 -11.31 8.86 -27.40
C ILE A 315 -12.11 10.12 -27.77
N PRO A 316 -13.41 9.98 -28.08
CA PRO A 316 -14.23 11.10 -28.53
C PRO A 316 -14.30 12.28 -27.52
N VAL A 317 -14.27 11.99 -26.23
CA VAL A 317 -14.32 13.02 -25.19
C VAL A 317 -13.30 12.73 -24.08
N VAL A 318 -12.28 13.59 -23.99
CA VAL A 318 -11.26 13.52 -22.93
C VAL A 318 -11.40 14.70 -21.97
N VAL A 319 -11.59 14.41 -20.69
CA VAL A 319 -11.68 15.40 -19.61
C VAL A 319 -10.43 15.35 -18.75
N MET A 320 -9.49 16.22 -19.07
CA MET A 320 -8.25 16.47 -18.32
C MET A 320 -8.20 17.93 -17.88
N PRO A 321 -8.59 18.29 -16.64
CA PRO A 321 -8.61 19.68 -16.19
C PRO A 321 -7.19 20.23 -16.06
N LYS A 322 -6.89 21.36 -16.71
CA LYS A 322 -5.55 21.97 -16.67
C LYS A 322 -5.14 22.41 -15.28
N ARG A 323 -3.91 22.16 -14.93
CA ARG A 323 -3.25 22.72 -13.74
C ARG A 323 -2.78 24.16 -14.00
N GLY A 324 -2.93 25.05 -13.02
CA GLY A 324 -2.42 26.42 -13.09
C GLY A 324 -3.30 27.37 -13.90
N ARG A 325 -2.66 28.43 -14.43
CA ARG A 325 -3.35 29.49 -15.19
C ARG A 325 -3.75 28.97 -16.59
N LYS A 326 -5.01 29.19 -16.95
CA LYS A 326 -5.58 28.82 -18.25
C LYS A 326 -5.57 30.03 -19.17
N ASN A 327 -5.33 29.80 -20.46
CA ASN A 327 -5.63 30.78 -21.51
C ASN A 327 -7.15 30.79 -21.80
N GLU A 328 -7.60 31.72 -22.65
CA GLU A 328 -9.04 31.86 -22.94
C GLU A 328 -9.63 30.63 -23.66
N VAL A 329 -8.89 30.02 -24.58
CA VAL A 329 -9.32 28.82 -25.31
C VAL A 329 -9.51 27.64 -24.34
N GLU A 330 -8.54 27.42 -23.49
CA GLU A 330 -8.61 26.35 -22.44
C GLU A 330 -9.74 26.60 -21.45
N ALA A 331 -9.92 27.85 -21.04
CA ALA A 331 -11.02 28.22 -20.15
C ALA A 331 -12.39 28.03 -20.82
N GLN A 332 -12.50 28.32 -22.12
CA GLN A 332 -13.72 28.09 -22.90
C GLN A 332 -13.99 26.59 -23.07
N ALA A 333 -12.98 25.78 -23.40
CA ALA A 333 -13.11 24.33 -23.53
C ALA A 333 -13.59 23.68 -22.23
N GLU A 334 -13.09 24.15 -21.06
CA GLU A 334 -13.54 23.62 -19.76
C GLU A 334 -14.94 24.15 -19.32
N ARG A 335 -15.53 25.10 -20.03
CA ARG A 335 -16.93 25.57 -19.85
C ARG A 335 -17.92 24.80 -20.71
N ASP A 336 -17.46 23.99 -21.65
CA ASP A 336 -18.33 23.16 -22.47
C ASP A 336 -19.23 22.28 -21.59
N ARG A 337 -20.49 22.11 -22.00
CA ARG A 337 -21.48 21.37 -21.20
C ARG A 337 -21.09 19.91 -21.01
N ASN A 338 -20.51 19.27 -22.03
CA ASN A 338 -20.08 17.87 -21.95
C ASN A 338 -18.88 17.75 -21.02
N PHE A 339 -17.91 18.66 -21.15
CA PHE A 339 -16.76 18.70 -20.23
C PHE A 339 -17.20 18.88 -18.77
N VAL A 340 -18.07 19.84 -18.50
CA VAL A 340 -18.60 20.09 -17.14
C VAL A 340 -19.41 18.90 -16.63
N GLY A 341 -20.23 18.29 -17.49
CA GLY A 341 -21.04 17.11 -17.15
C GLY A 341 -20.16 15.92 -16.75
N LEU A 342 -19.19 15.57 -17.60
CA LEU A 342 -18.26 14.45 -17.33
C LEU A 342 -17.32 14.74 -16.15
N ARG A 343 -16.90 15.98 -15.95
CA ARG A 343 -16.12 16.36 -14.77
C ARG A 343 -16.93 16.19 -13.48
N ARG A 344 -18.24 16.45 -13.49
CA ARG A 344 -19.11 16.16 -12.34
C ARG A 344 -19.27 14.65 -12.12
N GLN A 345 -19.41 13.89 -13.20
CA GLN A 345 -19.48 12.43 -13.12
C GLN A 345 -18.15 11.82 -12.63
N HIS A 346 -17.02 12.46 -12.94
CA HIS A 346 -15.71 12.04 -12.43
C HIS A 346 -15.67 12.00 -10.90
N SER A 347 -16.37 12.90 -10.20
CA SER A 347 -16.40 12.88 -8.73
C SER A 347 -16.98 11.58 -8.14
N ALA A 348 -17.69 10.78 -8.93
CA ALA A 348 -18.15 9.45 -8.51
C ALA A 348 -16.97 8.48 -8.25
N VAL A 349 -15.78 8.73 -8.83
CA VAL A 349 -14.59 7.92 -8.56
C VAL A 349 -14.16 7.99 -7.09
N GLU A 350 -14.45 9.09 -6.39
CA GLU A 350 -14.21 9.16 -4.93
C GLU A 350 -15.05 8.13 -4.17
N SER A 351 -16.28 7.84 -4.63
CA SER A 351 -17.11 6.77 -4.08
C SER A 351 -16.55 5.40 -4.41
N ASP A 352 -16.00 5.21 -5.61
CA ASP A 352 -15.35 3.96 -6.03
C ASP A 352 -14.12 3.71 -5.14
N ILE A 353 -13.28 4.74 -4.91
CA ILE A 353 -12.11 4.69 -4.01
C ILE A 353 -12.54 4.35 -2.59
N ASN A 354 -13.50 5.07 -2.03
CA ASN A 354 -14.01 4.79 -0.68
C ASN A 354 -14.55 3.36 -0.55
N SER A 355 -15.20 2.85 -1.59
CA SER A 355 -15.68 1.47 -1.62
C SER A 355 -14.52 0.47 -1.65
N LEU A 356 -13.46 0.72 -2.43
CA LEU A 356 -12.24 -0.09 -2.44
C LEU A 356 -11.55 -0.11 -1.08
N GLU A 357 -11.42 1.05 -0.43
CA GLU A 357 -10.86 1.16 0.93
C GLU A 357 -11.67 0.33 1.94
N HIS A 358 -13.01 0.36 1.86
CA HIS A 358 -13.89 -0.45 2.70
C HIS A 358 -13.79 -1.96 2.41
N HIS A 359 -13.34 -2.34 1.22
CA HIS A 359 -13.04 -3.72 0.84
C HIS A 359 -11.61 -4.14 1.22
N GLY A 360 -10.90 -3.33 2.00
CA GLY A 360 -9.58 -3.64 2.56
C GLY A 360 -8.41 -3.10 1.75
N LEU A 361 -8.67 -2.32 0.71
CA LEU A 361 -7.61 -1.62 -0.05
C LEU A 361 -7.32 -0.22 0.53
N ASP A 362 -7.42 -0.06 1.86
CA ASP A 362 -6.97 1.10 2.63
C ASP A 362 -5.51 0.92 3.10
N ARG A 363 -5.17 -0.28 3.56
CA ARG A 363 -3.83 -0.63 4.06
C ARG A 363 -3.47 -2.07 3.75
N CYS A 364 -2.31 -2.26 3.13
CA CYS A 364 -1.73 -3.59 2.91
C CYS A 364 -1.01 -4.08 4.17
N LEU A 365 -1.39 -5.26 4.66
CA LEU A 365 -0.77 -5.91 5.82
C LEU A 365 0.31 -6.92 5.42
N ASP A 366 0.45 -7.22 4.14
CA ASP A 366 1.47 -8.11 3.60
C ASP A 366 2.82 -7.40 3.54
N VAL A 367 3.90 -8.18 3.65
CA VAL A 367 5.27 -7.66 3.75
C VAL A 367 6.03 -7.88 2.45
N GLY A 368 6.63 -6.80 1.95
CA GLY A 368 7.44 -6.76 0.73
C GLY A 368 6.63 -6.45 -0.53
N LEU A 369 7.27 -5.74 -1.46
CA LEU A 369 6.63 -5.24 -2.68
C LEU A 369 5.91 -6.33 -3.51
N PRO A 370 6.47 -7.55 -3.75
CA PRO A 370 5.75 -8.58 -4.48
C PRO A 370 4.45 -9.04 -3.80
N ALA A 371 4.43 -9.09 -2.46
CA ALA A 371 3.24 -9.43 -1.70
C ALA A 371 2.23 -8.28 -1.70
N TYR A 372 2.71 -7.04 -1.64
CA TYR A 372 1.91 -5.84 -1.77
C TYR A 372 1.17 -5.79 -3.12
N LEU A 373 1.88 -5.99 -4.24
CA LEU A 373 1.29 -5.99 -5.58
C LEU A 373 0.24 -7.10 -5.74
N ARG A 374 0.50 -8.27 -5.17
CA ARG A 374 -0.44 -9.39 -5.11
C ARG A 374 -1.69 -9.05 -4.29
N TYR A 375 -1.51 -8.42 -3.13
CA TYR A 375 -2.61 -7.97 -2.28
C TYR A 375 -3.54 -7.00 -3.03
N VAL A 376 -2.96 -6.03 -3.75
CA VAL A 376 -3.70 -5.10 -4.60
C VAL A 376 -4.51 -5.85 -5.66
N GLY A 377 -3.87 -6.74 -6.42
CA GLY A 377 -4.52 -7.48 -7.49
C GLY A 377 -5.68 -8.36 -7.01
N LEU A 378 -5.49 -9.07 -5.89
CA LEU A 378 -6.54 -9.87 -5.27
C LEU A 378 -7.68 -9.00 -4.72
N GLY A 379 -7.37 -7.85 -4.14
CA GLY A 379 -8.37 -6.89 -3.65
C GLY A 379 -9.24 -6.33 -4.77
N VAL A 380 -8.64 -5.94 -5.89
CA VAL A 380 -9.37 -5.49 -7.09
C VAL A 380 -10.25 -6.60 -7.66
N LEU A 381 -9.71 -7.81 -7.75
CA LEU A 381 -10.47 -8.97 -8.23
C LEU A 381 -11.68 -9.24 -7.33
N ALA A 382 -11.50 -9.24 -6.02
CA ALA A 382 -12.58 -9.45 -5.06
C ALA A 382 -13.64 -8.35 -5.15
N TYR A 383 -13.24 -7.09 -5.31
CA TYR A 383 -14.14 -5.95 -5.50
C TYR A 383 -15.02 -6.12 -6.74
N ASN A 384 -14.42 -6.41 -7.90
CA ASN A 384 -15.16 -6.62 -9.14
C ASN A 384 -16.11 -7.82 -9.04
N LEU A 385 -15.67 -8.95 -8.51
CA LEU A 385 -16.51 -10.13 -8.31
C LEU A 385 -17.68 -9.84 -7.37
N HIS A 386 -17.47 -9.08 -6.31
CA HIS A 386 -18.53 -8.67 -5.40
C HIS A 386 -19.58 -7.78 -6.08
N GLY A 387 -19.15 -6.80 -6.89
CA GLY A 387 -20.03 -5.94 -7.69
C GLY A 387 -20.90 -6.74 -8.66
N ILE A 388 -20.27 -7.65 -9.41
CA ILE A 388 -20.97 -8.55 -10.35
C ILE A 388 -21.97 -9.46 -9.60
N GLY A 389 -21.57 -10.02 -8.46
CA GLY A 389 -22.43 -10.88 -7.64
C GLY A 389 -23.66 -10.14 -7.11
N ARG A 390 -23.51 -8.90 -6.66
CA ARG A 390 -24.65 -8.05 -6.23
C ARG A 390 -25.65 -7.83 -7.37
N GLU A 391 -25.15 -7.54 -8.56
CA GLU A 391 -25.99 -7.32 -9.73
C GLU A 391 -26.76 -8.59 -10.12
N LEU A 392 -26.12 -9.75 -10.13
CA LEU A 392 -26.77 -11.04 -10.42
C LEU A 392 -27.84 -11.38 -9.40
N LEU A 393 -27.58 -11.19 -8.11
CA LEU A 393 -28.56 -11.40 -7.04
C LEU A 393 -29.75 -10.44 -7.12
N ALA A 394 -29.51 -9.18 -7.50
CA ALA A 394 -30.58 -8.22 -7.72
C ALA A 394 -31.53 -8.67 -8.84
N ARG A 395 -30.99 -9.24 -9.92
CA ARG A 395 -31.80 -9.81 -11.03
C ARG A 395 -32.63 -11.01 -10.63
N GLU A 396 -32.01 -11.95 -9.91
CA GLU A 396 -32.73 -13.12 -9.40
C GLU A 396 -33.91 -12.71 -8.53
N ARG A 397 -33.72 -11.74 -7.63
CA ARG A 397 -34.79 -11.19 -6.78
C ARG A 397 -35.88 -10.51 -7.59
N ALA A 398 -35.51 -9.73 -8.60
CA ALA A 398 -36.48 -9.06 -9.48
C ALA A 398 -37.32 -10.09 -10.30
N GLN A 399 -36.66 -11.14 -10.79
CA GLN A 399 -37.36 -12.24 -11.52
C GLN A 399 -38.26 -13.06 -10.60
N ALA A 400 -37.86 -13.28 -9.34
CA ALA A 400 -38.71 -14.02 -8.39
C ALA A 400 -39.90 -13.20 -7.87
N ALA A 401 -39.85 -11.85 -8.01
CA ALA A 401 -40.92 -10.94 -7.62
C ALA A 401 -41.91 -10.60 -8.76
N ALA A 402 -41.56 -10.95 -10.01
CA ALA A 402 -42.40 -10.77 -11.21
C ALA A 402 -43.21 -11.99 -11.52
#